data_22e5a5a932190d0448117c2c90ce3da8
#
_entry.id   22e5a5a932190d0448117c2c90ce3da8
#
_cell.length_a   1.000
_cell.length_b   1.000
_cell.length_c   1.000
_cell.angle_alpha   90.00
_cell.angle_beta   90.00
_cell.angle_gamma   90.00
#
_symmetry.space_group_name_H-M   'P 1'
#
loop_
_entity.id
_entity.type
_entity.pdbx_description
1 polymer ?
#
loop_
_entity_poly.entity_id
_entity_poly.type
_entity_poly.pdbx_seq_one_letter_code
_entity_poly.pdbx_strand_id
1 'polypeptide(L)'
;VSAIKNSVMTFMKENKKDKHILLIIDECHIANKTDNILNEIMERLHIRDIDNLMKKNIKILQISATPSNALVDAERWIDYHQKIVPVISKAYVSFHSFIEKEKMKTPYELLDFSQCERLIEHFHQFPDKRYHFVRVSSKGPSGKFKYGKVKSNMQILCSRNNFSLIEMNGSVKKLDVNHIFDSLKYEPSEHTIILIKDMLGAAKTIDDS
;
A
#
# COMPACT_ATOMS: atom_id res chain seq x y z
N VAL A 1 -7.24 17.04 10.38
CA VAL A 1 -7.96 16.90 9.11
C VAL A 1 -8.63 18.20 8.71
N SER A 2 -9.41 18.82 9.57
CA SER A 2 -10.05 20.13 9.31
C SER A 2 -9.03 21.25 9.06
N ALA A 3 -7.87 21.22 9.72
CA ALA A 3 -6.83 22.24 9.57
C ALA A 3 -6.21 22.25 8.15
N ILE A 4 -5.85 21.10 7.60
CA ILE A 4 -5.29 21.00 6.24
C ILE A 4 -6.30 21.49 5.21
N LYS A 5 -7.57 21.09 5.35
CA LYS A 5 -8.65 21.53 4.48
C LYS A 5 -8.79 23.06 4.50
N ASN A 6 -8.84 23.64 5.68
CA ASN A 6 -8.97 25.09 5.83
C ASN A 6 -7.76 25.83 5.26
N SER A 7 -6.54 25.34 5.51
CA SER A 7 -5.31 25.95 4.97
C SER A 7 -5.27 25.95 3.44
N VAL A 8 -5.60 24.83 2.81
CA VAL A 8 -5.66 24.74 1.33
C VAL A 8 -6.76 25.66 0.78
N MET A 9 -7.94 25.67 1.39
CA MET A 9 -9.05 26.53 0.97
C MET A 9 -8.70 28.02 1.11
N THR A 10 -8.07 28.41 2.22
CA THR A 10 -7.62 29.80 2.45
C THR A 10 -6.56 30.19 1.42
N PHE A 11 -5.53 29.38 1.25
CA PHE A 11 -4.47 29.62 0.25
C PHE A 11 -5.04 29.82 -1.16
N MET A 12 -5.98 28.97 -1.59
CA MET A 12 -6.61 29.07 -2.91
C MET A 12 -7.50 30.30 -3.07
N LYS A 13 -8.14 30.78 -1.99
CA LYS A 13 -8.95 31.99 -2.01
C LYS A 13 -8.10 33.28 -2.03
N GLU A 14 -6.99 33.30 -1.33
CA GLU A 14 -6.11 34.44 -1.19
C GLU A 14 -5.23 34.68 -2.43
N ASN A 15 -4.98 33.63 -3.24
CA ASN A 15 -4.18 33.77 -4.44
C ASN A 15 -5.02 34.32 -5.59
N LYS A 16 -4.78 35.60 -5.91
CA LYS A 16 -5.43 36.34 -6.99
C LYS A 16 -4.95 35.85 -8.36
N LYS A 17 -5.70 36.25 -9.40
CA LYS A 17 -5.66 35.78 -10.79
C LYS A 17 -4.28 35.74 -11.50
N ASP A 18 -3.29 36.45 -11.00
CA ASP A 18 -1.99 36.61 -11.65
C ASP A 18 -0.91 35.63 -11.16
N LYS A 19 -1.27 34.71 -10.29
CA LYS A 19 -0.32 33.70 -9.78
C LYS A 19 -0.56 32.34 -10.41
N HIS A 20 0.52 31.66 -10.73
CA HIS A 20 0.50 30.25 -11.13
C HIS A 20 0.53 29.37 -9.87
N ILE A 21 -0.36 28.42 -9.78
CA ILE A 21 -0.46 27.49 -8.68
C ILE A 21 -0.10 26.10 -9.17
N LEU A 22 0.87 25.45 -8.53
CA LEU A 22 1.17 24.04 -8.72
C LEU A 22 0.66 23.26 -7.51
N LEU A 23 -0.33 22.41 -7.74
CA LEU A 23 -0.83 21.48 -6.72
C LEU A 23 -0.13 20.12 -6.90
N ILE A 24 0.68 19.73 -5.93
CA ILE A 24 1.35 18.43 -5.92
C ILE A 24 0.57 17.49 -5.01
N ILE A 25 0.14 16.35 -5.56
CA ILE A 25 -0.60 15.31 -4.84
C ILE A 25 0.25 14.04 -4.87
N ASP A 26 0.92 13.79 -3.76
CA ASP A 26 1.65 12.54 -3.56
C ASP A 26 0.70 11.44 -3.11
N GLU A 27 1.00 10.20 -3.47
CA GLU A 27 0.16 9.03 -3.21
C GLU A 27 -1.29 9.23 -3.68
N CYS A 28 -1.46 9.80 -4.87
CA CYS A 28 -2.77 10.20 -5.41
C CYS A 28 -3.79 9.04 -5.48
N HIS A 29 -3.34 7.78 -5.50
CA HIS A 29 -4.22 6.61 -5.43
C HIS A 29 -5.02 6.53 -4.09
N ILE A 30 -4.49 7.10 -3.01
CA ILE A 30 -5.20 7.20 -1.73
C ILE A 30 -6.23 8.34 -1.79
N ALA A 31 -5.90 9.39 -2.52
CA ALA A 31 -6.69 10.60 -2.63
C ALA A 31 -8.01 10.42 -3.39
N ASN A 32 -8.03 9.51 -4.34
CA ASN A 32 -9.16 9.32 -5.26
C ASN A 32 -10.27 8.39 -4.73
N LYS A 33 -10.19 7.95 -3.48
CA LYS A 33 -11.31 7.24 -2.85
C LYS A 33 -12.44 8.23 -2.54
N THR A 34 -13.66 7.87 -2.88
CA THR A 34 -14.88 8.72 -2.78
C THR A 34 -15.09 9.36 -1.41
N ASP A 35 -14.67 8.70 -0.34
CA ASP A 35 -14.84 9.16 1.04
C ASP A 35 -13.59 9.87 1.60
N ASN A 36 -12.65 10.27 0.74
CA ASN A 36 -11.42 10.90 1.19
C ASN A 36 -11.54 12.43 1.18
N ILE A 37 -10.97 13.05 2.21
CA ILE A 37 -10.91 14.51 2.36
C ILE A 37 -10.31 15.21 1.16
N LEU A 38 -9.32 14.61 0.52
CA LEU A 38 -8.70 15.20 -0.66
C LEU A 38 -9.69 15.25 -1.83
N ASN A 39 -10.51 14.22 -2.00
CA ASN A 39 -11.59 14.20 -2.97
C ASN A 39 -12.59 15.35 -2.69
N GLU A 40 -12.99 15.52 -1.45
CA GLU A 40 -13.87 16.61 -1.03
C GLU A 40 -13.24 18.01 -1.30
N ILE A 41 -11.95 18.18 -1.07
CA ILE A 41 -11.22 19.41 -1.38
C ILE A 41 -11.20 19.66 -2.90
N MET A 42 -10.89 18.63 -3.70
CA MET A 42 -10.84 18.72 -5.16
C MET A 42 -12.21 19.10 -5.74
N GLU A 43 -13.30 18.54 -5.23
CA GLU A 43 -14.66 18.85 -5.65
C GLU A 43 -15.06 20.29 -5.26
N ARG A 44 -14.84 20.69 -4.02
CA ARG A 44 -15.19 22.05 -3.52
C ARG A 44 -14.42 23.17 -4.20
N LEU A 45 -13.18 22.89 -4.63
CA LEU A 45 -12.36 23.83 -5.37
C LEU A 45 -12.62 23.78 -6.87
N HIS A 46 -13.48 22.87 -7.31
CA HIS A 46 -13.72 22.60 -8.74
C HIS A 46 -12.41 22.31 -9.49
N ILE A 47 -11.46 21.61 -8.85
CA ILE A 47 -10.14 21.30 -9.44
C ILE A 47 -10.24 20.22 -10.51
N ARG A 48 -11.36 19.51 -10.60
CA ARG A 48 -11.62 18.54 -11.66
C ARG A 48 -12.20 19.17 -12.93
N ASP A 49 -12.61 20.42 -12.84
CA ASP A 49 -13.10 21.19 -13.97
C ASP A 49 -11.92 21.88 -14.66
N ILE A 50 -11.67 21.50 -15.94
CA ILE A 50 -10.55 22.00 -16.72
C ILE A 50 -10.64 23.51 -16.95
N ASP A 51 -11.82 24.04 -17.21
CA ASP A 51 -12.02 25.47 -17.43
C ASP A 51 -11.69 26.28 -16.18
N ASN A 52 -12.02 25.74 -15.02
CA ASN A 52 -11.69 26.36 -13.75
C ASN A 52 -10.19 26.30 -13.44
N LEU A 53 -9.51 25.18 -13.77
CA LEU A 53 -8.06 25.06 -13.66
C LEU A 53 -7.35 26.10 -14.53
N MET A 54 -7.76 26.21 -15.79
CA MET A 54 -7.18 27.16 -16.74
C MET A 54 -7.43 28.61 -16.29
N LYS A 55 -8.66 28.95 -15.92
CA LYS A 55 -9.05 30.28 -15.45
C LYS A 55 -8.27 30.72 -14.20
N LYS A 56 -7.89 29.78 -13.35
CA LYS A 56 -7.15 30.04 -12.10
C LYS A 56 -5.65 29.80 -12.23
N ASN A 57 -5.13 29.46 -13.40
CA ASN A 57 -3.73 29.11 -13.63
C ASN A 57 -3.24 28.00 -12.69
N ILE A 58 -4.05 26.96 -12.51
CA ILE A 58 -3.72 25.82 -11.64
C ILE A 58 -3.18 24.68 -12.49
N LYS A 59 -2.01 24.16 -12.14
CA LYS A 59 -1.48 22.90 -12.64
C LYS A 59 -1.49 21.85 -11.54
N ILE A 60 -1.77 20.59 -11.90
CA ILE A 60 -1.80 19.48 -10.95
C ILE A 60 -0.72 18.49 -11.33
N LEU A 61 0.12 18.12 -10.37
CA LEU A 61 1.08 17.03 -10.46
C LEU A 61 0.62 15.90 -9.52
N GLN A 62 0.20 14.79 -10.10
CA GLN A 62 -0.16 13.59 -9.36
C GLN A 62 0.99 12.60 -9.41
N ILE A 63 1.41 12.12 -8.24
CA ILE A 63 2.50 11.16 -8.09
C ILE A 63 1.93 9.89 -7.44
N SER A 64 2.21 8.73 -8.02
CA SER A 64 1.83 7.45 -7.43
C SER A 64 2.64 6.30 -8.04
N ALA A 65 3.01 5.34 -7.20
CA ALA A 65 3.55 4.06 -7.67
C ALA A 65 2.45 3.14 -8.23
N THR A 66 1.18 3.38 -7.88
CA THR A 66 0.00 2.60 -8.30
C THR A 66 -1.08 3.52 -8.86
N PRO A 67 -0.91 4.05 -10.09
CA PRO A 67 -1.71 5.16 -10.61
C PRO A 67 -3.11 4.79 -11.12
N SER A 68 -3.60 3.57 -10.88
CA SER A 68 -4.87 3.08 -11.46
C SER A 68 -6.05 4.06 -11.31
N ASN A 69 -6.17 4.71 -10.15
CA ASN A 69 -7.25 5.68 -9.93
C ASN A 69 -6.95 7.07 -10.52
N ALA A 70 -5.66 7.42 -10.68
CA ALA A 70 -5.28 8.67 -11.32
C ALA A 70 -5.53 8.65 -12.83
N LEU A 71 -5.54 7.46 -13.44
CA LEU A 71 -5.85 7.29 -14.86
C LEU A 71 -7.31 7.67 -15.19
N VAL A 72 -8.23 7.51 -14.24
CA VAL A 72 -9.63 7.95 -14.41
C VAL A 72 -9.72 9.48 -14.53
N ASP A 73 -8.92 10.21 -13.77
CA ASP A 73 -8.85 11.68 -13.90
C ASP A 73 -8.17 12.07 -15.22
N ALA A 74 -7.18 11.31 -15.68
CA ALA A 74 -6.52 11.53 -16.96
C ALA A 74 -7.49 11.39 -18.16
N GLU A 75 -8.44 10.47 -18.10
CA GLU A 75 -9.50 10.33 -19.12
C GLU A 75 -10.40 11.57 -19.20
N ARG A 76 -10.65 12.25 -18.09
CA ARG A 76 -11.42 13.50 -18.05
C ARG A 76 -10.67 14.68 -18.66
N TRP A 77 -9.34 14.66 -18.65
CA TRP A 77 -8.46 15.74 -19.10
C TRP A 77 -7.67 15.33 -20.35
N ILE A 78 -8.25 14.55 -21.23
CA ILE A 78 -7.57 13.85 -22.33
C ILE A 78 -6.65 14.76 -23.16
N ASP A 79 -7.05 15.99 -23.40
CA ASP A 79 -6.27 16.96 -24.19
C ASP A 79 -5.33 17.84 -23.33
N TYR A 80 -5.39 17.72 -22.01
CA TYR A 80 -4.72 18.62 -21.06
C TYR A 80 -3.85 17.91 -20.06
N HIS A 81 -3.61 16.61 -20.24
CA HIS A 81 -2.76 15.83 -19.34
C HIS A 81 -1.53 15.28 -20.07
N GLN A 82 -0.48 15.12 -19.30
CA GLN A 82 0.72 14.41 -19.75
C GLN A 82 1.08 13.33 -18.72
N LYS A 83 1.20 12.09 -19.21
CA LYS A 83 1.71 10.99 -18.41
C LYS A 83 3.23 10.97 -18.48
N ILE A 84 3.88 11.12 -17.33
CA ILE A 84 5.34 11.01 -17.21
C ILE A 84 5.64 9.65 -16.54
N VAL A 85 6.32 8.77 -17.26
CA VAL A 85 6.82 7.51 -16.72
C VAL A 85 8.32 7.65 -16.50
N PRO A 86 8.81 7.58 -15.25
CA PRO A 86 10.24 7.66 -15.00
C PRO A 86 10.98 6.52 -15.70
N VAL A 87 12.19 6.80 -16.15
CA VAL A 87 13.09 5.73 -16.63
C VAL A 87 13.49 4.88 -15.43
N ILE A 88 13.04 3.65 -15.44
CA ILE A 88 13.28 2.72 -14.33
C ILE A 88 14.58 1.97 -14.59
N SER A 89 15.43 1.86 -13.57
CA SER A 89 16.65 1.05 -13.64
C SER A 89 16.31 -0.40 -14.02
N LYS A 90 17.17 -1.03 -14.83
CA LYS A 90 17.05 -2.47 -15.16
C LYS A 90 17.12 -3.38 -13.92
N ALA A 91 17.73 -2.89 -12.85
CA ALA A 91 17.79 -3.60 -11.57
C ALA A 91 16.48 -3.53 -10.77
N TYR A 92 15.53 -2.66 -11.15
CA TYR A 92 14.25 -2.54 -10.46
C TYR A 92 13.34 -3.72 -10.79
N VAL A 93 12.95 -4.47 -9.77
CA VAL A 93 12.00 -5.58 -9.89
C VAL A 93 10.59 -5.03 -9.73
N SER A 94 9.86 -4.92 -10.82
CA SER A 94 8.48 -4.43 -10.85
C SER A 94 7.47 -5.57 -10.70
N PHE A 95 6.20 -5.21 -10.47
CA PHE A 95 5.08 -6.15 -10.54
C PHE A 95 5.03 -6.91 -11.89
N HIS A 96 5.31 -6.23 -12.99
CA HIS A 96 5.41 -6.85 -14.32
C HIS A 96 6.51 -7.91 -14.38
N SER A 97 7.66 -7.66 -13.75
CA SER A 97 8.74 -8.65 -13.67
C SER A 97 8.32 -9.93 -12.94
N PHE A 98 7.43 -9.84 -11.93
CA PHE A 98 6.88 -11.02 -11.27
C PHE A 98 5.91 -11.78 -12.17
N ILE A 99 5.08 -11.08 -12.95
CA ILE A 99 4.17 -11.70 -13.92
C ILE A 99 4.98 -12.42 -15.00
N GLU A 100 5.93 -11.74 -15.63
CA GLU A 100 6.79 -12.28 -16.68
C GLU A 100 7.59 -13.51 -16.24
N LYS A 101 8.00 -13.55 -14.98
CA LYS A 101 8.73 -14.68 -14.39
C LYS A 101 7.81 -15.74 -13.78
N GLU A 102 6.50 -15.65 -14.00
CA GLU A 102 5.49 -16.56 -13.43
C GLU A 102 5.57 -16.71 -11.90
N LYS A 103 6.00 -15.64 -11.22
CA LYS A 103 6.12 -15.62 -9.75
C LYS A 103 4.83 -15.24 -9.05
N MET A 104 3.83 -14.80 -9.80
CA MET A 104 2.49 -14.52 -9.26
C MET A 104 1.70 -15.81 -9.12
N LYS A 105 1.11 -16.02 -7.96
CA LYS A 105 0.25 -17.17 -7.67
C LYS A 105 -1.09 -16.70 -7.15
N THR A 106 -2.10 -17.55 -7.27
CA THR A 106 -3.43 -17.33 -6.66
C THR A 106 -3.29 -17.18 -5.15
N PRO A 107 -3.89 -16.15 -4.54
CA PRO A 107 -3.86 -15.96 -3.10
C PRO A 107 -4.48 -17.15 -2.36
N TYR A 108 -3.93 -17.47 -1.19
CA TYR A 108 -4.48 -18.48 -0.29
C TYR A 108 -5.61 -17.86 0.56
N GLU A 109 -6.73 -18.56 0.70
CA GLU A 109 -7.81 -18.18 1.62
C GLU A 109 -7.48 -18.66 3.05
N LEU A 110 -6.79 -17.84 3.81
CA LEU A 110 -6.23 -18.20 5.13
C LEU A 110 -7.27 -18.46 6.23
N LEU A 111 -8.55 -18.26 5.97
CA LEU A 111 -9.62 -18.69 6.87
C LEU A 111 -9.87 -20.19 6.78
N ASP A 112 -9.56 -20.78 5.64
CA ASP A 112 -9.58 -22.20 5.43
C ASP A 112 -8.27 -22.82 5.92
N PHE A 113 -8.36 -23.76 6.84
CA PHE A 113 -7.22 -24.43 7.43
C PHE A 113 -6.41 -25.20 6.37
N SER A 114 -7.08 -25.84 5.42
CA SER A 114 -6.42 -26.58 4.34
C SER A 114 -5.59 -25.68 3.42
N GLN A 115 -6.04 -24.44 3.20
CA GLN A 115 -5.27 -23.47 2.43
C GLN A 115 -4.05 -22.96 3.21
N CYS A 116 -4.16 -22.87 4.54
CA CYS A 116 -3.01 -22.56 5.39
C CYS A 116 -1.98 -23.70 5.35
N GLU A 117 -2.42 -24.98 5.36
CA GLU A 117 -1.53 -26.14 5.22
C GLU A 117 -0.78 -26.08 3.89
N ARG A 118 -1.46 -25.85 2.77
CA ARG A 118 -0.83 -25.67 1.45
C ARG A 118 0.16 -24.52 1.40
N LEU A 119 -0.10 -23.42 2.13
CA LEU A 119 0.86 -22.32 2.25
C LEU A 119 2.13 -22.74 3.00
N ILE A 120 2.00 -23.50 4.09
CA ILE A 120 3.14 -24.05 4.83
C ILE A 120 3.93 -25.06 3.96
N GLU A 121 3.24 -25.95 3.26
CA GLU A 121 3.89 -26.87 2.31
C GLU A 121 4.65 -26.11 1.23
N HIS A 122 4.11 -25.00 0.74
CA HIS A 122 4.81 -24.14 -0.20
C HIS A 122 6.07 -23.53 0.41
N PHE A 123 6.04 -23.13 1.69
CA PHE A 123 7.22 -22.59 2.37
C PHE A 123 8.31 -23.65 2.61
N HIS A 124 7.94 -24.90 2.83
CA HIS A 124 8.88 -26.01 2.92
C HIS A 124 9.65 -26.32 1.61
N GLN A 125 9.18 -25.80 0.47
CA GLN A 125 9.90 -25.97 -0.79
C GLN A 125 11.20 -25.15 -0.85
N PHE A 126 11.39 -24.21 0.05
CA PHE A 126 12.61 -23.43 0.13
C PHE A 126 13.62 -24.16 1.01
N PRO A 127 14.83 -24.47 0.50
CA PRO A 127 15.83 -25.20 1.28
C PRO A 127 16.43 -24.38 2.41
N ASP A 128 16.51 -23.05 2.20
CA ASP A 128 17.12 -22.14 3.17
C ASP A 128 16.05 -21.59 4.10
N LYS A 129 16.40 -21.49 5.37
CA LYS A 129 15.54 -20.86 6.38
C LYS A 129 15.39 -19.39 6.06
N ARG A 130 14.16 -18.88 6.10
CA ARG A 130 13.86 -17.51 5.71
C ARG A 130 12.65 -16.94 6.40
N TYR A 131 12.51 -15.64 6.34
CA TYR A 131 11.30 -14.93 6.74
C TYR A 131 10.26 -14.99 5.62
N HIS A 132 9.02 -15.33 5.99
CA HIS A 132 7.86 -15.36 5.11
C HIS A 132 6.86 -14.30 5.55
N PHE A 133 6.64 -13.29 4.73
CA PHE A 133 5.70 -12.21 5.04
C PHE A 133 4.30 -12.59 4.59
N VAL A 134 3.39 -12.72 5.55
CA VAL A 134 1.98 -13.05 5.29
C VAL A 134 1.10 -11.88 5.71
N ARG A 135 0.55 -11.16 4.75
CA ARG A 135 -0.32 -10.03 5.02
C ARG A 135 -1.77 -10.49 5.11
N VAL A 136 -2.44 -10.14 6.20
CA VAL A 136 -3.82 -10.49 6.48
C VAL A 136 -4.68 -9.25 6.57
N SER A 137 -5.82 -9.23 5.88
CA SER A 137 -6.80 -8.16 6.04
C SER A 137 -7.48 -8.24 7.40
N SER A 138 -7.68 -7.09 8.04
CA SER A 138 -8.46 -6.99 9.28
C SER A 138 -9.94 -7.29 9.07
N LYS A 139 -10.46 -7.00 7.87
CA LYS A 139 -11.86 -7.19 7.50
C LYS A 139 -11.99 -8.19 6.35
N GLY A 140 -12.80 -9.21 6.53
CA GLY A 140 -13.20 -10.08 5.43
C GLY A 140 -14.34 -9.46 4.59
N PRO A 141 -14.75 -10.12 3.49
CA PRO A 141 -15.83 -9.66 2.61
C PRO A 141 -17.16 -9.34 3.34
N SER A 142 -17.42 -10.01 4.46
CA SER A 142 -18.60 -9.78 5.31
C SER A 142 -18.39 -8.72 6.40
N GLY A 143 -17.29 -7.97 6.40
CA GLY A 143 -16.97 -6.97 7.42
C GLY A 143 -16.62 -7.53 8.80
N LYS A 144 -16.67 -8.86 9.00
CA LYS A 144 -16.35 -9.50 10.28
C LYS A 144 -14.83 -9.64 10.48
N PHE A 145 -14.39 -9.48 11.72
CA PHE A 145 -12.98 -9.68 12.10
C PHE A 145 -12.58 -11.16 11.92
N LYS A 146 -11.67 -11.40 11.01
CA LYS A 146 -11.19 -12.75 10.67
C LYS A 146 -9.77 -13.03 11.13
N TYR A 147 -9.04 -12.01 11.57
CA TYR A 147 -7.64 -12.12 11.96
C TYR A 147 -7.38 -13.18 13.03
N GLY A 148 -8.23 -13.24 14.08
CA GLY A 148 -8.06 -14.21 15.15
C GLY A 148 -8.07 -15.67 14.69
N LYS A 149 -8.96 -16.00 13.72
CA LYS A 149 -9.00 -17.34 13.14
C LYS A 149 -7.75 -17.66 12.31
N VAL A 150 -7.31 -16.71 11.47
CA VAL A 150 -6.07 -16.89 10.69
C VAL A 150 -4.87 -17.07 11.62
N LYS A 151 -4.76 -16.23 12.66
CA LYS A 151 -3.71 -16.37 13.66
C LYS A 151 -3.72 -17.76 14.32
N SER A 152 -4.89 -18.23 14.77
CA SER A 152 -5.02 -19.56 15.39
C SER A 152 -4.62 -20.68 14.43
N ASN A 153 -5.06 -20.61 13.16
CA ASN A 153 -4.65 -21.57 12.14
C ASN A 153 -3.13 -21.58 11.98
N MET A 154 -2.52 -20.42 11.84
CA MET A 154 -1.06 -20.29 11.68
C MET A 154 -0.29 -20.75 12.91
N GLN A 155 -0.76 -20.45 14.12
CA GLN A 155 -0.12 -20.91 15.35
C GLN A 155 -0.06 -22.45 15.42
N ILE A 156 -1.18 -23.11 15.11
CA ILE A 156 -1.24 -24.58 15.09
C ILE A 156 -0.25 -25.15 14.06
N LEU A 157 -0.25 -24.60 12.85
CA LEU A 157 0.58 -25.10 11.76
C LEU A 157 2.06 -24.82 11.99
N CYS A 158 2.41 -23.64 12.48
CA CYS A 158 3.80 -23.32 12.84
C CYS A 158 4.34 -24.30 13.89
N SER A 159 3.56 -24.56 14.97
CA SER A 159 3.96 -25.53 15.99
C SER A 159 4.15 -26.94 15.44
N ARG A 160 3.31 -27.38 14.48
CA ARG A 160 3.41 -28.72 13.88
C ARG A 160 4.60 -28.88 12.93
N ASN A 161 5.05 -27.79 12.34
CA ASN A 161 6.05 -27.79 11.26
C ASN A 161 7.40 -27.18 11.67
N ASN A 162 7.62 -26.89 12.94
CA ASN A 162 8.81 -26.23 13.47
C ASN A 162 9.09 -24.88 12.78
N PHE A 163 8.04 -24.08 12.62
CA PHE A 163 8.13 -22.71 12.14
C PHE A 163 7.92 -21.75 13.31
N SER A 164 8.66 -20.67 13.34
CA SER A 164 8.36 -19.53 14.21
C SER A 164 7.24 -18.67 13.66
N LEU A 165 6.45 -18.07 14.54
CA LEU A 165 5.40 -17.12 14.19
C LEU A 165 5.62 -15.80 14.92
N ILE A 166 5.80 -14.72 14.16
CA ILE A 166 5.89 -13.35 14.67
C ILE A 166 4.66 -12.57 14.20
N GLU A 167 4.04 -11.83 15.12
CA GLU A 167 2.90 -10.98 14.79
C GLU A 167 3.32 -9.52 14.68
N MET A 168 2.98 -8.90 13.56
CA MET A 168 3.07 -7.46 13.35
C MET A 168 1.66 -6.90 13.16
N ASN A 169 1.12 -6.28 14.19
CA ASN A 169 -0.19 -5.64 14.13
C ASN A 169 -0.15 -4.24 14.74
N GLY A 170 -1.18 -3.42 14.50
CA GLY A 170 -1.23 -2.04 14.96
C GLY A 170 -1.18 -1.85 16.49
N SER A 171 -1.31 -2.91 17.29
CA SER A 171 -1.19 -2.87 18.75
C SER A 171 0.22 -3.20 19.27
N VAL A 172 1.14 -3.66 18.40
CA VAL A 172 2.54 -3.93 18.75
C VAL A 172 3.24 -2.61 19.04
N LYS A 173 3.95 -2.52 20.17
CA LYS A 173 4.68 -1.31 20.56
C LYS A 173 5.77 -1.01 19.52
N LYS A 174 6.04 0.29 19.29
CA LYS A 174 7.05 0.72 18.32
C LYS A 174 8.43 0.12 18.58
N LEU A 175 8.79 -0.10 19.86
CA LEU A 175 10.05 -0.71 20.26
C LEU A 175 10.15 -2.16 19.76
N ASP A 176 9.07 -2.95 19.92
CA ASP A 176 9.02 -4.35 19.50
C ASP A 176 9.07 -4.46 17.96
N VAL A 177 8.46 -3.51 17.25
CA VAL A 177 8.54 -3.43 15.79
C VAL A 177 9.97 -3.20 15.32
N ASN A 178 10.73 -2.32 15.98
CA ASN A 178 12.13 -2.08 15.65
C ASN A 178 12.97 -3.35 15.91
N HIS A 179 12.74 -4.07 16.98
CA HIS A 179 13.41 -5.34 17.23
C HIS A 179 13.13 -6.39 16.16
N ILE A 180 11.89 -6.45 15.66
CA ILE A 180 11.55 -7.33 14.55
C ILE A 180 12.35 -6.91 13.30
N PHE A 181 12.38 -5.61 12.94
CA PHE A 181 13.15 -5.14 11.79
C PHE A 181 14.66 -5.39 11.96
N ASP A 182 15.21 -5.22 13.13
CA ASP A 182 16.61 -5.54 13.42
C ASP A 182 16.90 -7.04 13.25
N SER A 183 15.97 -7.90 13.63
CA SER A 183 16.14 -9.35 13.45
C SER A 183 16.14 -9.79 11.99
N LEU A 184 15.45 -9.03 11.09
CA LEU A 184 15.41 -9.32 9.66
C LEU A 184 16.75 -9.16 8.95
N LYS A 185 17.71 -8.50 9.55
CA LYS A 185 19.10 -8.35 9.03
C LYS A 185 19.89 -9.65 9.09
N TYR A 186 19.39 -10.65 9.81
CA TYR A 186 20.07 -11.92 10.02
C TYR A 186 19.20 -13.08 9.51
N GLU A 187 19.83 -14.14 9.06
CA GLU A 187 19.10 -15.37 8.74
C GLU A 187 18.37 -15.90 9.98
N PRO A 188 17.10 -16.32 9.85
CA PRO A 188 16.38 -16.90 10.97
C PRO A 188 16.91 -18.30 11.29
N SER A 189 16.86 -18.70 12.57
CA SER A 189 17.25 -20.05 13.03
C SER A 189 16.35 -21.14 12.45
N GLU A 190 15.13 -20.80 12.09
CA GLU A 190 14.12 -21.67 11.46
C GLU A 190 13.26 -20.83 10.51
N HIS A 191 12.47 -21.47 9.65
CA HIS A 191 11.50 -20.75 8.84
C HIS A 191 10.57 -19.93 9.76
N THR A 192 10.49 -18.63 9.51
CA THR A 192 9.75 -17.71 10.37
C THR A 192 8.66 -17.00 9.58
N ILE A 193 7.42 -17.16 9.99
CA ILE A 193 6.28 -16.45 9.42
C ILE A 193 6.05 -15.14 10.15
N ILE A 194 6.04 -14.04 9.43
CA ILE A 194 5.69 -12.72 9.94
C ILE A 194 4.26 -12.41 9.50
N LEU A 195 3.32 -12.52 10.43
CA LEU A 195 1.91 -12.28 10.18
C LEU A 195 1.59 -10.79 10.36
N ILE A 196 1.30 -10.11 9.25
CA ILE A 196 1.13 -8.65 9.21
C ILE A 196 -0.34 -8.30 9.15
N LYS A 197 -0.80 -7.47 10.10
CA LYS A 197 -2.15 -6.91 10.12
C LYS A 197 -2.11 -5.41 10.28
N ASP A 198 -2.75 -4.68 9.35
CA ASP A 198 -2.91 -3.22 9.38
C ASP A 198 -1.60 -2.43 9.54
N MET A 199 -0.47 -3.04 9.23
CA MET A 199 0.86 -2.46 9.26
C MET A 199 1.54 -2.58 7.91
N LEU A 200 2.69 -1.93 7.74
CA LEU A 200 3.42 -1.87 6.47
C LEU A 200 2.51 -1.36 5.34
N GLY A 201 1.89 -0.20 5.55
CA GLY A 201 1.23 0.57 4.50
C GLY A 201 2.21 0.92 3.38
N ALA A 202 1.72 1.57 2.35
CA ALA A 202 2.53 1.97 1.21
C ALA A 202 3.88 2.58 1.63
N ALA A 203 4.92 2.21 0.91
CA ALA A 203 6.27 2.81 0.97
C ALA A 203 7.08 2.61 2.28
N LYS A 204 6.88 1.55 3.05
CA LYS A 204 7.86 1.15 4.07
C LYS A 204 8.88 0.21 3.44
N THR A 205 10.13 0.65 3.44
CA THR A 205 11.28 -0.15 3.03
C THR A 205 11.67 -1.09 4.17
N ILE A 206 11.89 -2.34 3.84
CA ILE A 206 12.59 -3.29 4.70
C ILE A 206 14.03 -3.26 4.19
N ASP A 207 14.96 -2.85 5.04
CA ASP A 207 16.37 -2.84 4.66
C ASP A 207 16.83 -4.29 4.42
N ASP A 208 17.18 -4.57 3.17
CA ASP A 208 17.95 -5.74 2.80
C ASP A 208 19.43 -5.38 2.97
N SER A 209 19.99 -5.62 4.14
CA SER A 209 21.42 -5.44 4.39
C SER A 209 22.19 -6.72 4.15
#